data_e039a7ea2911604973372b9c1293adc4
#
_entry.id   e039a7ea2911604973372b9c1293adc4
#
_cell.length_a   1.000
_cell.length_b   1.000
_cell.length_c   1.000
_cell.angle_alpha   90.00
_cell.angle_beta   90.00
_cell.angle_gamma   90.00
#
_symmetry.space_group_name_H-M   'P 1'
#
loop_
_entity.id
_entity.type
_entity.pdbx_description
1 polymer ?
#
loop_
_entity_poly.entity_id
_entity_poly.type
_entity_poly.pdbx_seq_one_letter_code
_entity_poly.pdbx_strand_id
1 'polypeptide(L)'
;PLVGVGFKAAVPDEAGRLSAEMAAEVMAELVCGSMTPLYRVLYDEHLAGPDFSGEVLSVPGAFSVLFGGETEDPARVEALLMEEIARLAREGVDEELFRLCKNQMYGELLAGLENVEDAATGLLSTWLRGRTPAQELQALAALTPADVNAALRATLRPQNSAVFTIFPRENRRQTNDQSCGVPRA
;
A
#
# COMPACT_ATOMS: atom_id res chain seq x y z
N PRO A 1 -7.74 -16.09 -1.29
CA PRO A 1 -8.51 -14.83 -1.15
C PRO A 1 -7.60 -13.59 -1.22
N LEU A 2 -8.20 -12.40 -1.45
CA LEU A 2 -7.52 -11.13 -1.44
C LEU A 2 -8.24 -10.20 -0.46
N VAL A 3 -7.50 -9.46 0.35
CA VAL A 3 -8.03 -8.40 1.21
C VAL A 3 -7.53 -7.04 0.75
N GLY A 4 -8.39 -6.03 0.82
CA GLY A 4 -8.01 -4.64 0.64
C GLY A 4 -8.67 -3.75 1.67
N VAL A 5 -7.87 -2.87 2.28
CA VAL A 5 -8.30 -1.87 3.25
C VAL A 5 -7.93 -0.50 2.73
N GLY A 6 -8.93 0.28 2.35
CA GLY A 6 -8.75 1.61 1.81
C GLY A 6 -9.12 2.71 2.80
N PHE A 7 -8.37 3.79 2.80
CA PHE A 7 -8.60 4.99 3.62
C PHE A 7 -8.74 6.20 2.71
N LYS A 8 -9.91 6.84 2.76
CA LYS A 8 -10.14 8.10 2.05
C LYS A 8 -9.61 9.28 2.87
N ALA A 9 -8.85 10.16 2.22
CA ALA A 9 -8.33 11.39 2.83
C ALA A 9 -8.82 12.65 2.12
N ALA A 10 -8.54 13.80 2.73
CA ALA A 10 -8.76 15.08 2.10
C ALA A 10 -7.85 15.23 0.88
N VAL A 11 -8.40 15.72 -0.23
CA VAL A 11 -7.61 16.00 -1.43
C VAL A 11 -6.69 17.19 -1.17
N PRO A 12 -5.37 17.03 -1.30
CA PRO A 12 -4.44 18.13 -1.14
C PRO A 12 -4.68 19.22 -2.20
N ASP A 13 -4.37 20.45 -1.86
CA ASP A 13 -4.28 21.49 -2.86
C ASP A 13 -3.11 21.26 -3.82
N GLU A 14 -3.06 21.98 -4.93
CA GLU A 14 -2.05 21.75 -5.96
C GLU A 14 -0.62 22.05 -5.44
N ALA A 15 -0.46 23.05 -4.59
CA ALA A 15 0.83 23.45 -4.02
C ALA A 15 1.38 22.41 -3.02
N GLY A 16 0.52 21.81 -2.22
CA GLY A 16 0.89 20.80 -1.22
C GLY A 16 0.84 19.35 -1.72
N ARG A 17 0.34 19.10 -2.92
CA ARG A 17 0.09 17.76 -3.45
C ARG A 17 1.31 16.85 -3.42
N LEU A 18 2.43 17.30 -3.95
CA LEU A 18 3.66 16.51 -4.00
C LEU A 18 4.15 16.11 -2.61
N SER A 19 4.17 17.05 -1.67
CA SER A 19 4.57 16.77 -0.28
C SER A 19 3.60 15.81 0.40
N ALA A 20 2.30 15.94 0.15
CA ALA A 20 1.29 15.04 0.70
C ALA A 20 1.39 13.62 0.13
N GLU A 21 1.66 13.49 -1.17
CA GLU A 21 1.89 12.20 -1.82
C GLU A 21 3.14 11.51 -1.25
N MET A 22 4.27 12.21 -1.19
CA MET A 22 5.51 11.65 -0.60
C MET A 22 5.33 11.26 0.86
N ALA A 23 4.63 12.07 1.64
CA ALA A 23 4.34 11.74 3.03
C ALA A 23 3.44 10.49 3.17
N ALA A 24 2.46 10.34 2.28
CA ALA A 24 1.58 9.19 2.25
C ALA A 24 2.29 7.92 1.77
N GLU A 25 3.18 8.01 0.79
CA GLU A 25 3.99 6.88 0.31
C GLU A 25 4.94 6.38 1.40
N VAL A 26 5.69 7.27 2.06
CA VAL A 26 6.55 6.89 3.20
C VAL A 26 5.71 6.36 4.36
N MET A 27 4.55 6.94 4.64
CA MET A 27 3.63 6.43 5.65
C MET A 27 3.16 5.00 5.32
N ALA A 28 2.78 4.72 4.08
CA ALA A 28 2.35 3.40 3.67
C ALA A 28 3.46 2.36 3.84
N GLU A 29 4.69 2.72 3.46
CA GLU A 29 5.88 1.88 3.66
C GLU A 29 6.18 1.65 5.15
N LEU A 30 5.98 2.64 6.01
CA LEU A 30 6.16 2.52 7.47
C LEU A 30 5.06 1.69 8.16
N VAL A 31 3.91 1.52 7.53
CA VAL A 31 2.83 0.66 8.05
C VAL A 31 3.07 -0.80 7.70
N CYS A 32 3.36 -1.12 6.44
CA CYS A 32 3.40 -2.50 5.97
C CYS A 32 4.57 -2.85 5.05
N GLY A 33 5.55 -1.96 4.87
CA GLY A 33 6.74 -2.24 4.09
C GLY A 33 7.58 -3.38 4.66
N SER A 34 8.46 -3.96 3.85
CA SER A 34 9.21 -5.18 4.15
C SER A 34 10.09 -5.12 5.42
N MET A 35 10.42 -3.93 5.88
CA MET A 35 11.21 -3.72 7.11
C MET A 35 10.37 -3.55 8.38
N THR A 36 9.04 -3.55 8.27
CA THR A 36 8.15 -3.26 9.39
C THR A 36 7.86 -4.47 10.27
N PRO A 37 7.52 -4.25 11.56
CA PRO A 37 7.07 -5.33 12.44
C PRO A 37 5.81 -6.03 11.93
N LEU A 38 4.85 -5.28 11.35
CA LEU A 38 3.63 -5.84 10.79
C LEU A 38 3.95 -6.82 9.66
N TYR A 39 4.77 -6.41 8.69
CA TYR A 39 5.14 -7.28 7.57
C TYR A 39 5.77 -8.59 8.07
N ARG A 40 6.65 -8.50 9.08
CA ARG A 40 7.28 -9.68 9.66
C ARG A 40 6.26 -10.63 10.27
N VAL A 41 5.28 -10.12 11.02
CA VAL A 41 4.19 -10.94 11.59
C VAL A 41 3.37 -11.59 10.48
N LEU A 42 2.98 -10.83 9.44
CA LEU A 42 2.21 -11.35 8.31
C LEU A 42 2.97 -12.46 7.57
N TYR A 43 4.27 -12.29 7.39
CA TYR A 43 5.14 -13.27 6.74
C TYR A 43 5.36 -14.53 7.59
N ASP A 44 5.72 -14.37 8.87
CA ASP A 44 6.01 -15.49 9.80
C ASP A 44 4.76 -16.34 10.08
N GLU A 45 3.57 -15.72 10.15
CA GLU A 45 2.28 -16.40 10.30
C GLU A 45 1.71 -16.91 8.96
N HIS A 46 2.41 -16.74 7.83
CA HIS A 46 1.94 -17.08 6.48
C HIS A 46 0.60 -16.45 6.09
N LEU A 47 0.32 -15.28 6.62
CA LEU A 47 -0.93 -14.55 6.39
C LEU A 47 -0.91 -13.73 5.11
N ALA A 48 0.27 -13.28 4.65
CA ALA A 48 0.40 -12.50 3.43
C ALA A 48 1.66 -12.89 2.65
N GLY A 49 1.56 -12.79 1.33
CA GLY A 49 2.67 -12.95 0.40
C GLY A 49 3.49 -11.66 0.24
N PRO A 50 4.53 -11.70 -0.60
CA PRO A 50 5.39 -10.55 -0.88
C PRO A 50 4.68 -9.42 -1.66
N ASP A 51 3.49 -9.67 -2.17
CA ASP A 51 2.61 -8.73 -2.86
C ASP A 51 1.76 -7.86 -1.92
N PHE A 52 1.74 -8.17 -0.59
CA PHE A 52 1.05 -7.33 0.37
C PHE A 52 1.77 -6.00 0.56
N SER A 53 1.12 -4.92 0.18
CA SER A 53 1.73 -3.59 0.14
C SER A 53 0.73 -2.47 0.43
N GLY A 54 1.25 -1.26 0.61
CA GLY A 54 0.48 -0.03 0.65
C GLY A 54 0.64 0.76 -0.64
N GLU A 55 -0.46 1.32 -1.15
CA GLU A 55 -0.49 2.11 -2.38
C GLU A 55 -1.21 3.44 -2.15
N VAL A 56 -0.69 4.51 -2.73
CA VAL A 56 -1.29 5.85 -2.69
C VAL A 56 -1.98 6.14 -4.03
N LEU A 57 -3.28 6.35 -3.97
CA LEU A 57 -4.06 6.83 -5.11
C LEU A 57 -4.27 8.35 -4.99
N SER A 58 -3.61 9.11 -5.85
CA SER A 58 -3.75 10.56 -5.95
C SER A 58 -4.15 10.95 -7.37
N VAL A 59 -5.41 11.34 -7.52
CA VAL A 59 -5.98 11.80 -8.79
C VAL A 59 -6.78 13.09 -8.57
N PRO A 60 -7.10 13.87 -9.62
CA PRO A 60 -7.96 15.04 -9.47
C PRO A 60 -9.28 14.68 -8.78
N GLY A 61 -9.53 15.27 -7.62
CA GLY A 61 -10.75 15.06 -6.84
C GLY A 61 -10.76 13.86 -5.90
N ALA A 62 -9.70 13.03 -5.87
CA ALA A 62 -9.59 11.92 -4.93
C ALA A 62 -8.16 11.73 -4.40
N PHE A 63 -8.07 11.44 -3.10
CA PHE A 63 -6.84 11.06 -2.43
C PHE A 63 -7.15 9.94 -1.43
N SER A 64 -6.49 8.80 -1.57
CA SER A 64 -6.68 7.64 -0.71
C SER A 64 -5.42 6.81 -0.60
N VAL A 65 -5.34 6.01 0.47
CA VAL A 65 -4.28 5.03 0.69
C VAL A 65 -4.95 3.66 0.81
N LEU A 66 -4.44 2.69 0.10
CA LEU A 66 -4.90 1.30 0.13
C LEU A 66 -3.80 0.41 0.68
N PHE A 67 -4.18 -0.56 1.47
CA PHE A 67 -3.32 -1.66 1.89
C PHE A 67 -3.98 -2.96 1.46
N GLY A 68 -3.23 -3.89 0.89
CA GLY A 68 -3.82 -5.15 0.48
C GLY A 68 -2.86 -6.10 -0.21
N GLY A 69 -3.37 -7.30 -0.44
CA GLY A 69 -2.67 -8.39 -1.09
C GLY A 69 -3.40 -9.71 -0.94
N GLU A 70 -2.80 -10.78 -1.45
CA GLU A 70 -3.33 -12.13 -1.26
C GLU A 70 -3.12 -12.62 0.17
N THR A 71 -4.11 -13.32 0.71
CA THR A 71 -4.09 -13.85 2.09
C THR A 71 -5.02 -15.04 2.25
N GLU A 72 -4.66 -15.98 3.11
CA GLU A 72 -5.54 -17.10 3.48
C GLU A 72 -6.58 -16.70 4.56
N ASP A 73 -6.29 -15.65 5.35
CA ASP A 73 -7.19 -15.15 6.41
C ASP A 73 -7.35 -13.61 6.33
N PRO A 74 -8.28 -13.14 5.49
CA PRO A 74 -8.57 -11.71 5.32
C PRO A 74 -8.91 -10.97 6.62
N ALA A 75 -9.67 -11.62 7.53
CA ALA A 75 -10.09 -10.98 8.77
C ALA A 75 -8.93 -10.79 9.76
N ARG A 76 -8.01 -11.74 9.80
CA ARG A 76 -6.82 -11.65 10.65
C ARG A 76 -5.88 -10.57 10.15
N VAL A 77 -5.66 -10.49 8.83
CA VAL A 77 -4.81 -9.45 8.21
C VAL A 77 -5.40 -8.06 8.46
N GLU A 78 -6.71 -7.87 8.26
CA GLU A 78 -7.39 -6.62 8.57
C GLU A 78 -7.18 -6.22 10.04
N ALA A 79 -7.39 -7.15 10.98
CA ALA A 79 -7.24 -6.87 12.40
C ALA A 79 -5.81 -6.43 12.77
N LEU A 80 -4.79 -7.13 12.27
CA LEU A 80 -3.38 -6.80 12.49
C LEU A 80 -3.00 -5.43 11.90
N LEU A 81 -3.47 -5.14 10.69
CA LEU A 81 -3.25 -3.85 10.03
C LEU A 81 -3.87 -2.70 10.84
N MET A 82 -5.11 -2.86 11.29
CA MET A 82 -5.78 -1.83 12.08
C MET A 82 -5.15 -1.64 13.46
N GLU A 83 -4.65 -2.71 14.08
CA GLU A 83 -3.90 -2.65 15.34
C GLU A 83 -2.59 -1.87 15.16
N GLU A 84 -1.84 -2.15 14.10
CA GLU A 84 -0.58 -1.44 13.79
C GLU A 84 -0.82 0.05 13.51
N ILE A 85 -1.83 0.38 12.71
CA ILE A 85 -2.24 1.77 12.45
C ILE A 85 -2.59 2.47 13.77
N ALA A 86 -3.34 1.82 14.65
CA ALA A 86 -3.68 2.38 15.95
C ALA A 86 -2.46 2.56 16.86
N ARG A 87 -1.50 1.65 16.81
CA ARG A 87 -0.22 1.76 17.52
C ARG A 87 0.57 2.97 17.03
N LEU A 88 0.77 3.08 15.71
CA LEU A 88 1.49 4.21 15.10
C LEU A 88 0.80 5.56 15.37
N ALA A 89 -0.53 5.60 15.39
CA ALA A 89 -1.27 6.83 15.72
C ALA A 89 -1.02 7.31 17.16
N ARG A 90 -0.82 6.38 18.10
CA ARG A 90 -0.53 6.70 19.53
C ARG A 90 0.94 7.04 19.76
N GLU A 91 1.82 6.22 19.24
CA GLU A 91 3.26 6.24 19.57
C GLU A 91 4.06 7.12 18.59
N GLY A 92 3.54 7.30 17.38
CA GLY A 92 4.26 7.89 16.28
C GLY A 92 5.14 6.88 15.54
N VAL A 93 5.75 7.33 14.45
CA VAL A 93 6.67 6.53 13.66
C VAL A 93 8.04 6.48 14.36
N ASP A 94 8.70 5.32 14.29
CA ASP A 94 10.07 5.16 14.76
C ASP A 94 11.04 5.93 13.85
N GLU A 95 11.92 6.74 14.43
CA GLU A 95 12.83 7.61 13.67
C GLU A 95 13.87 6.83 12.87
N GLU A 96 14.34 5.69 13.38
CA GLU A 96 15.31 4.87 12.67
C GLU A 96 14.65 4.15 11.48
N LEU A 97 13.48 3.56 11.72
CA LEU A 97 12.71 2.92 10.65
C LEU A 97 12.31 3.94 9.57
N PHE A 98 11.88 5.15 9.97
CA PHE A 98 11.64 6.25 9.03
C PHE A 98 12.85 6.55 8.16
N ARG A 99 14.04 6.67 8.77
CA ARG A 99 15.28 6.93 8.04
C ARG A 99 15.61 5.80 7.06
N LEU A 100 15.41 4.55 7.47
CA LEU A 100 15.66 3.38 6.62
C LEU A 100 14.71 3.32 5.44
N CYS A 101 13.39 3.44 5.66
CA CYS A 101 12.38 3.47 4.59
C CYS A 101 12.62 4.63 3.62
N LYS A 102 12.89 5.82 4.14
CA LYS A 102 13.20 7.00 3.30
C LYS A 102 14.43 6.77 2.44
N ASN A 103 15.51 6.18 2.99
CA ASN A 103 16.71 5.88 2.24
C ASN A 103 16.50 4.80 1.17
N GLN A 104 15.70 3.78 1.49
CA GLN A 104 15.30 2.76 0.52
C GLN A 104 14.55 3.40 -0.66
N MET A 105 13.49 4.14 -0.39
CA MET A 105 12.71 4.81 -1.44
C MET A 105 13.55 5.78 -2.27
N TYR A 106 14.47 6.50 -1.63
CA TYR A 106 15.41 7.37 -2.34
C TYR A 106 16.33 6.57 -3.26
N GLY A 107 16.83 5.43 -2.80
CA GLY A 107 17.65 4.51 -3.60
C GLY A 107 16.87 3.92 -4.77
N GLU A 108 15.61 3.54 -4.58
CA GLU A 108 14.74 3.01 -5.63
C GLU A 108 14.45 4.05 -6.72
N LEU A 109 14.18 5.30 -6.33
CA LEU A 109 14.00 6.40 -7.28
C LEU A 109 15.27 6.65 -8.12
N LEU A 110 16.46 6.57 -7.51
CA LEU A 110 17.73 6.70 -8.23
C LEU A 110 17.99 5.52 -9.15
N ALA A 111 17.77 4.30 -8.67
CA ALA A 111 17.96 3.07 -9.47
C ALA A 111 17.04 3.03 -10.69
N GLY A 112 15.81 3.53 -10.57
CA GLY A 112 14.89 3.68 -11.70
C GLY A 112 15.39 4.61 -12.80
N LEU A 113 16.32 5.52 -12.50
CA LEU A 113 16.95 6.39 -13.51
C LEU A 113 18.13 5.73 -14.25
N GLU A 114 18.65 4.61 -13.76
CA GLU A 114 19.76 3.89 -14.41
C GLU A 114 19.32 3.03 -15.59
N ASN A 115 18.06 2.55 -15.57
CA ASN A 115 17.46 1.80 -16.67
C ASN A 115 16.76 2.77 -17.63
N VAL A 116 17.07 2.69 -18.92
CA VAL A 116 16.54 3.63 -19.94
C VAL A 116 15.02 3.53 -20.09
N GLU A 117 14.45 2.33 -20.00
CA GLU A 117 13.01 2.09 -20.14
C GLU A 117 12.25 2.60 -18.90
N ASP A 118 12.75 2.29 -17.71
CA ASP A 118 12.20 2.76 -16.45
C ASP A 118 12.32 4.29 -16.32
N ALA A 119 13.46 4.84 -16.70
CA ALA A 119 13.68 6.29 -16.73
C ALA A 119 12.72 7.00 -17.70
N ALA A 120 12.50 6.45 -18.90
CA ALA A 120 11.59 7.02 -19.87
C ALA A 120 10.13 6.97 -19.35
N THR A 121 9.71 5.86 -18.79
CA THR A 121 8.37 5.70 -18.21
C THR A 121 8.18 6.60 -16.99
N GLY A 122 9.18 6.66 -16.10
CA GLY A 122 9.18 7.54 -14.93
C GLY A 122 9.11 9.02 -15.31
N LEU A 123 9.93 9.46 -16.28
CA LEU A 123 9.92 10.83 -16.80
C LEU A 123 8.55 11.20 -17.40
N LEU A 124 7.95 10.32 -18.19
CA LEU A 124 6.62 10.53 -18.74
C LEU A 124 5.57 10.63 -17.64
N SER A 125 5.60 9.72 -16.68
CA SER A 125 4.67 9.70 -15.54
C SER A 125 4.75 10.97 -14.70
N THR A 126 5.95 11.41 -14.35
CA THR A 126 6.16 12.65 -13.57
C THR A 126 5.76 13.89 -14.37
N TRP A 127 6.07 13.94 -15.67
CA TRP A 127 5.67 15.02 -16.56
C TRP A 127 4.14 15.15 -16.68
N LEU A 128 3.43 14.04 -16.82
CA LEU A 128 1.95 14.00 -16.85
C LEU A 128 1.32 14.52 -15.54
N ARG A 129 2.03 14.39 -14.42
CA ARG A 129 1.64 14.94 -13.11
C ARG A 129 2.09 16.41 -12.92
N GLY A 130 2.70 17.04 -13.94
CA GLY A 130 3.18 18.43 -13.88
C GLY A 130 4.43 18.63 -13.03
N ARG A 131 5.27 17.61 -12.84
CA ARG A 131 6.47 17.64 -12.00
C ARG A 131 7.66 16.92 -12.64
N THR A 132 8.81 16.96 -12.01
CA THR A 132 10.04 16.31 -12.46
C THR A 132 10.55 15.32 -11.42
N PRO A 133 11.33 14.29 -11.79
CA PRO A 133 11.97 13.39 -10.83
C PRO A 133 12.83 14.11 -9.78
N ALA A 134 13.48 15.19 -10.17
CA ALA A 134 14.26 16.01 -9.23
C ALA A 134 13.40 16.64 -8.13
N GLN A 135 12.17 17.06 -8.47
CA GLN A 135 11.23 17.59 -7.48
C GLN A 135 10.73 16.49 -6.54
N GLU A 136 10.48 15.28 -7.04
CA GLU A 136 10.12 14.12 -6.20
C GLU A 136 11.25 13.77 -5.22
N LEU A 137 12.49 13.67 -5.70
CA LEU A 137 13.66 13.44 -4.86
C LEU A 137 13.86 14.54 -3.80
N GLN A 138 13.66 15.82 -4.18
CA GLN A 138 13.74 16.94 -3.24
C GLN A 138 12.63 16.89 -2.19
N ALA A 139 11.40 16.59 -2.58
CA ALA A 139 10.28 16.45 -1.67
C ALA A 139 10.50 15.29 -0.68
N LEU A 140 10.94 14.13 -1.17
CA LEU A 140 11.29 13.00 -0.32
C LEU A 140 12.46 13.36 0.61
N ALA A 141 13.50 14.03 0.13
CA ALA A 141 14.64 14.44 0.94
C ALA A 141 14.26 15.42 2.07
N ALA A 142 13.30 16.31 1.81
CA ALA A 142 12.83 17.29 2.78
C ALA A 142 11.91 16.73 3.85
N LEU A 143 11.33 15.53 3.64
CA LEU A 143 10.35 14.92 4.52
C LEU A 143 10.90 14.63 5.91
N THR A 144 10.11 14.93 6.94
CA THR A 144 10.44 14.69 8.34
C THR A 144 9.49 13.65 8.98
N PRO A 145 9.88 13.03 10.13
CA PRO A 145 8.97 12.17 10.88
C PRO A 145 7.67 12.88 11.31
N ALA A 146 7.74 14.19 11.55
CA ALA A 146 6.58 14.99 11.92
C ALA A 146 5.54 15.09 10.78
N ASP A 147 6.01 15.23 9.53
CA ASP A 147 5.16 15.28 8.34
C ASP A 147 4.43 13.95 8.15
N VAL A 148 5.14 12.83 8.29
CA VAL A 148 4.56 11.49 8.18
C VAL A 148 3.57 11.21 9.30
N ASN A 149 3.88 11.60 10.53
CA ASN A 149 2.95 11.49 11.66
C ASN A 149 1.68 12.33 11.45
N ALA A 150 1.80 13.52 10.84
CA ALA A 150 0.66 14.35 10.50
C ALA A 150 -0.20 13.68 9.40
N ALA A 151 0.42 13.15 8.35
CA ALA A 151 -0.25 12.40 7.29
C ALA A 151 -0.99 11.18 7.83
N LEU A 152 -0.35 10.39 8.71
CA LEU A 152 -0.94 9.22 9.35
C LEU A 152 -2.21 9.57 10.10
N ARG A 153 -2.15 10.57 10.98
CA ARG A 153 -3.32 11.01 11.77
C ARG A 153 -4.42 11.64 10.92
N ALA A 154 -4.07 12.25 9.80
CA ALA A 154 -5.04 12.84 8.89
C ALA A 154 -5.75 11.79 8.02
N THR A 155 -5.03 10.77 7.56
CA THR A 155 -5.48 9.81 6.54
C THR A 155 -6.01 8.52 7.15
N LEU A 156 -5.21 7.84 8.01
CA LEU A 156 -5.51 6.49 8.49
C LEU A 156 -6.47 6.50 9.69
N ARG A 157 -7.70 6.95 9.46
CA ARG A 157 -8.74 7.01 10.47
C ARG A 157 -9.76 5.90 10.25
N PRO A 158 -10.15 5.13 11.29
CA PRO A 158 -11.13 4.04 11.15
C PRO A 158 -12.46 4.49 10.51
N GLN A 159 -12.92 5.71 10.81
CA GLN A 159 -14.16 6.25 10.24
C GLN A 159 -14.08 6.58 8.74
N ASN A 160 -12.87 6.63 8.18
CA ASN A 160 -12.63 6.90 6.76
C ASN A 160 -12.22 5.63 6.00
N SER A 161 -12.26 4.47 6.66
CA SER A 161 -11.85 3.20 6.06
C SER A 161 -13.01 2.46 5.40
N ALA A 162 -12.65 1.67 4.42
CA ALA A 162 -13.50 0.66 3.81
C ALA A 162 -12.68 -0.62 3.58
N VAL A 163 -13.30 -1.76 3.84
CA VAL A 163 -12.66 -3.06 3.66
C VAL A 163 -13.40 -3.82 2.58
N PHE A 164 -12.67 -4.53 1.73
CA PHE A 164 -13.25 -5.48 0.80
C PHE A 164 -12.44 -6.77 0.79
N THR A 165 -13.11 -7.86 0.50
CA THR A 165 -12.48 -9.19 0.36
C THR A 165 -12.97 -9.84 -0.94
N ILE A 166 -12.04 -10.41 -1.69
CA ILE A 166 -12.33 -11.17 -2.90
C ILE A 166 -12.01 -12.63 -2.62
N PHE A 167 -13.01 -13.49 -2.73
CA PHE A 167 -12.83 -14.92 -2.59
C PHE A 167 -12.71 -15.60 -3.96
N PRO A 168 -11.90 -16.66 -4.10
CA PRO A 168 -11.86 -17.45 -5.31
C PRO A 168 -13.23 -18.05 -5.61
N ARG A 169 -13.61 -18.09 -6.88
CA ARG A 169 -14.88 -18.68 -7.29
C ARG A 169 -14.77 -20.21 -7.13
N GLU A 170 -15.66 -20.82 -6.36
CA GLU A 170 -15.75 -22.27 -6.29
C GLU A 170 -15.94 -22.85 -7.69
N ASN A 171 -15.04 -23.73 -8.09
CA ASN A 171 -15.10 -24.40 -9.39
C ASN A 171 -16.25 -25.42 -9.39
N ARG A 172 -17.42 -25.07 -9.89
CA ARG A 172 -18.60 -25.96 -10.07
C ARG A 172 -18.36 -27.09 -11.08
N ARG A 173 -17.15 -27.61 -11.23
CA ARG A 173 -16.79 -28.63 -12.24
C ARG A 173 -16.59 -30.04 -11.69
N GLN A 174 -17.22 -30.46 -10.58
CA GLN A 174 -17.08 -31.84 -10.10
C GLN A 174 -18.39 -32.55 -9.72
N THR A 175 -19.55 -32.17 -10.23
CA THR A 175 -20.79 -32.91 -9.95
C THR A 175 -21.60 -33.33 -11.19
N ASN A 176 -20.93 -33.66 -12.28
CA ASN A 176 -21.67 -34.12 -13.46
C ASN A 176 -21.04 -35.35 -14.16
N ASP A 177 -20.50 -36.33 -13.38
CA ASP A 177 -20.02 -37.59 -13.98
C ASP A 177 -20.29 -38.80 -13.11
N GLN A 178 -21.55 -38.97 -12.64
CA GLN A 178 -22.05 -40.25 -12.11
C GLN A 178 -23.56 -40.36 -12.29
N SER A 179 -24.05 -40.38 -13.54
CA SER A 179 -25.35 -40.98 -13.83
C SER A 179 -25.51 -41.29 -15.32
N CYS A 180 -24.73 -42.23 -15.82
CA CYS A 180 -25.07 -42.91 -17.06
C CYS A 180 -24.98 -44.43 -16.82
N GLY A 181 -25.86 -44.92 -15.98
CA GLY A 181 -26.17 -46.34 -15.84
C GLY A 181 -27.07 -46.79 -16.97
N VAL A 182 -26.51 -47.41 -17.99
CA VAL A 182 -27.26 -48.11 -19.05
C VAL A 182 -27.73 -49.43 -18.50
N PRO A 183 -29.02 -49.72 -18.43
CA PRO A 183 -29.49 -51.09 -18.14
C PRO A 183 -29.26 -51.99 -19.32
N ARG A 184 -28.51 -53.06 -19.17
CA ARG A 184 -28.47 -54.16 -20.15
C ARG A 184 -29.73 -55.02 -19.99
N ALA A 185 -30.43 -55.14 -21.09
CA ALA A 185 -31.44 -56.21 -21.31
C ALA A 185 -30.77 -57.51 -21.72
#